data_82f684059a235c3c301ccc2d18c26a70
#
_entry.id   82f684059a235c3c301ccc2d18c26a70
#
_cell.length_a   1.000
_cell.length_b   1.000
_cell.length_c   1.000
_cell.angle_alpha   90.00
_cell.angle_beta   90.00
_cell.angle_gamma   90.00
#
_symmetry.space_group_name_H-M   'P 1'
#
loop_
_entity.id
_entity.type
_entity.pdbx_description
1 polymer ?
#
loop_
_entity_poly.entity_id
_entity_poly.type
_entity_poly.pdbx_seq_one_letter_code
_entity_poly.pdbx_strand_id
1 'polypeptide(L)'
;MKLTFIGAAHEVTGSCYYLEAAGKKFIVDCGMEQGPDQYENQDIPVALSDVDFALLTHAHIDHSGNFPLAYAKGFRGPIYATSATCDLCDIMLRDSAHIQMFEAEWRNRKGRRNGQPEFVPAYTMEDALGAIQLFAECEYNKIIELAEGIRVRFVDAGHLLGSASIELWIAEDGEERKIVFSGDIGNLDQPLIKDPTYIESADYVVMESTYGDRSHGEKPQYVEELTKVLRKTFSRGGNVVIPSFAVGRTQEMLYFLRKIKEDNLLPEFPGFEVFVDSPLAVQATSIFKEHYTECYDEEAMELIEKGINPITFHGLRLSITSDESRAINFDDKPKVILSASGMCDAGRIKHHLKHNLWRKESTILFVGYQAVGTLGRALVEGAQDVRIFGEDIHVNAEIIRLPGISGHADNQGLMRWASAFKEKPKRVFVAHGDDQDRKSVV
;
A
#
# COMPACT_ATOMS: atom_id res chain seq x y z
N MET A 1 18.47 -26.45 -4.55
CA MET A 1 17.63 -25.27 -4.43
C MET A 1 17.44 -24.59 -5.78
N LYS A 2 16.20 -24.19 -6.12
CA LYS A 2 15.84 -23.46 -7.34
C LYS A 2 14.93 -22.28 -6.98
N LEU A 3 15.22 -21.10 -7.52
CA LEU A 3 14.39 -19.90 -7.41
C LEU A 3 13.89 -19.52 -8.81
N THR A 4 12.60 -19.28 -8.94
CA THR A 4 11.94 -18.87 -10.20
C THR A 4 11.17 -17.57 -9.95
N PHE A 5 11.45 -16.55 -10.75
CA PHE A 5 10.72 -15.29 -10.74
C PHE A 5 9.44 -15.48 -11.57
N ILE A 6 8.28 -15.34 -10.94
CA ILE A 6 6.97 -15.48 -11.58
C ILE A 6 6.48 -14.12 -12.08
N GLY A 7 6.66 -13.06 -11.29
CA GLY A 7 6.26 -11.70 -11.61
C GLY A 7 7.20 -10.64 -11.06
N ALA A 8 6.85 -9.37 -11.23
CA ALA A 8 7.66 -8.19 -10.90
C ALA A 8 9.09 -8.24 -11.46
N ALA A 9 9.27 -8.80 -12.64
CA ALA A 9 10.57 -9.07 -13.25
C ALA A 9 10.97 -8.08 -14.35
N HIS A 10 10.31 -7.03 -14.61
CA HIS A 10 10.59 -5.87 -15.48
C HIS A 10 9.60 -4.73 -15.20
N GLU A 11 8.82 -4.86 -14.16
CA GLU A 11 7.74 -3.99 -13.76
C GLU A 11 7.60 -3.98 -12.24
N VAL A 12 6.80 -3.06 -11.73
CA VAL A 12 6.67 -2.83 -10.29
C VAL A 12 5.69 -3.81 -9.65
N THR A 13 4.59 -4.19 -10.31
CA THR A 13 3.50 -4.95 -9.68
C THR A 13 3.57 -6.46 -9.91
N GLY A 14 2.78 -7.23 -9.15
CA GLY A 14 2.65 -8.67 -9.33
C GLY A 14 3.77 -9.51 -8.71
N SER A 15 4.39 -9.05 -7.61
CA SER A 15 5.49 -9.76 -6.94
C SER A 15 5.11 -11.19 -6.58
N CYS A 16 5.86 -12.15 -7.14
CA CYS A 16 5.71 -13.57 -6.84
C CYS A 16 7.00 -14.33 -7.17
N TYR A 17 7.51 -15.06 -6.20
CA TYR A 17 8.74 -15.85 -6.33
C TYR A 17 8.48 -17.29 -5.90
N TYR A 18 8.78 -18.25 -6.78
CA TYR A 18 8.60 -19.67 -6.51
C TYR A 18 9.94 -20.32 -6.17
N LEU A 19 9.97 -21.12 -5.10
CA LEU A 19 11.15 -21.85 -4.64
C LEU A 19 10.90 -23.35 -4.53
N GLU A 20 11.92 -24.11 -4.94
CA GLU A 20 12.07 -25.54 -4.66
C GLU A 20 13.35 -25.73 -3.84
N ALA A 21 13.25 -26.15 -2.59
CA ALA A 21 14.38 -26.31 -1.69
C ALA A 21 14.07 -27.24 -0.52
N ALA A 22 15.04 -28.01 -0.06
CA ALA A 22 14.91 -28.97 1.05
C ALA A 22 13.67 -29.88 0.94
N GLY A 23 13.36 -30.32 -0.31
CA GLY A 23 12.20 -31.16 -0.60
C GLY A 23 10.84 -30.45 -0.51
N LYS A 24 10.80 -29.14 -0.35
CA LYS A 24 9.60 -28.31 -0.26
C LYS A 24 9.45 -27.39 -1.46
N LYS A 25 8.19 -27.08 -1.78
CA LYS A 25 7.77 -26.12 -2.81
C LYS A 25 6.99 -25.01 -2.14
N PHE A 26 7.43 -23.78 -2.30
CA PHE A 26 6.79 -22.65 -1.62
C PHE A 26 6.94 -21.37 -2.43
N ILE A 27 6.15 -20.37 -2.08
CA ILE A 27 6.18 -19.06 -2.72
C ILE A 27 6.48 -17.97 -1.72
N VAL A 28 7.12 -16.91 -2.19
CA VAL A 28 7.26 -15.64 -1.48
C VAL A 28 6.51 -14.61 -2.27
N ASP A 29 5.54 -13.97 -1.63
CA ASP A 29 4.51 -13.11 -2.20
C ASP A 29 3.65 -13.82 -3.28
N CYS A 30 2.45 -13.30 -3.49
CA CYS A 30 1.51 -13.76 -4.51
C CYS A 30 0.68 -12.55 -4.96
N GLY A 31 1.36 -11.62 -5.64
CA GLY A 31 0.84 -10.32 -5.98
C GLY A 31 -0.03 -10.32 -7.21
N MET A 32 -0.96 -9.37 -7.23
CA MET A 32 -1.79 -9.06 -8.39
C MET A 32 -1.11 -7.98 -9.23
N GLU A 33 -1.10 -8.18 -10.55
CA GLU A 33 -0.69 -7.16 -11.50
C GLU A 33 -1.67 -5.99 -11.49
N GLN A 34 -1.16 -4.78 -11.56
CA GLN A 34 -1.93 -3.55 -11.55
C GLN A 34 -1.44 -2.58 -12.62
N GLY A 35 -2.38 -1.88 -13.26
CA GLY A 35 -2.06 -0.90 -14.30
C GLY A 35 -1.94 -1.50 -15.70
N PRO A 36 -1.35 -0.76 -16.65
CA PRO A 36 -1.13 -1.21 -18.01
C PRO A 36 0.18 -2.00 -18.14
N ASP A 37 0.28 -3.11 -17.41
CA ASP A 37 1.49 -3.94 -17.40
C ASP A 37 1.82 -4.45 -18.80
N GLN A 38 3.10 -4.37 -19.14
CA GLN A 38 3.62 -4.86 -20.43
C GLN A 38 4.00 -6.34 -20.36
N TYR A 39 4.18 -6.87 -19.17
CA TYR A 39 4.62 -8.22 -18.90
C TYR A 39 3.61 -8.91 -17.98
N GLU A 40 3.01 -9.99 -18.47
CA GLU A 40 2.11 -10.80 -17.65
C GLU A 40 2.92 -11.75 -16.75
N ASN A 41 2.45 -11.95 -15.53
CA ASN A 41 3.00 -12.93 -14.61
C ASN A 41 2.96 -14.34 -15.24
N GLN A 42 4.04 -15.10 -15.06
CA GLN A 42 4.09 -16.47 -15.50
C GLN A 42 3.28 -17.36 -14.57
N ASP A 43 2.81 -18.48 -15.09
CA ASP A 43 2.21 -19.51 -14.25
C ASP A 43 3.27 -20.11 -13.31
N ILE A 44 2.87 -20.39 -12.08
CA ILE A 44 3.69 -21.16 -11.14
C ILE A 44 3.90 -22.57 -11.75
N PRO A 45 5.15 -23.07 -11.81
CA PRO A 45 5.50 -24.25 -12.62
C PRO A 45 5.00 -25.58 -12.04
N VAL A 46 4.17 -25.53 -11.01
CA VAL A 46 3.54 -26.70 -10.36
C VAL A 46 2.06 -26.42 -10.09
N ALA A 47 1.27 -27.46 -9.86
CA ALA A 47 -0.09 -27.27 -9.37
C ALA A 47 -0.06 -26.57 -8.01
N LEU A 48 -0.95 -25.60 -7.79
CA LEU A 48 -0.98 -24.86 -6.53
C LEU A 48 -1.34 -25.73 -5.32
N SER A 49 -1.99 -26.88 -5.55
CA SER A 49 -2.19 -27.93 -4.53
C SER A 49 -0.89 -28.60 -4.05
N ASP A 50 0.19 -28.48 -4.82
CA ASP A 50 1.50 -29.05 -4.50
C ASP A 50 2.43 -28.04 -3.81
N VAL A 51 2.00 -26.81 -3.61
CA VAL A 51 2.74 -25.78 -2.88
C VAL A 51 2.52 -25.98 -1.38
N ASP A 52 3.61 -26.21 -0.65
CA ASP A 52 3.56 -26.56 0.78
C ASP A 52 3.15 -25.40 1.66
N PHE A 53 3.66 -24.20 1.39
CA PHE A 53 3.38 -22.97 2.16
C PHE A 53 3.72 -21.71 1.36
N ALA A 54 3.35 -20.55 1.88
CA ALA A 54 3.71 -19.25 1.35
C ALA A 54 4.29 -18.36 2.44
N LEU A 55 5.14 -17.40 2.05
CA LEU A 55 5.64 -16.31 2.87
C LEU A 55 5.13 -15.00 2.27
N LEU A 56 4.70 -14.05 3.08
CA LEU A 56 4.23 -12.77 2.60
C LEU A 56 5.00 -11.64 3.27
N THR A 57 5.55 -10.74 2.46
CA THR A 57 6.33 -9.59 2.92
C THR A 57 5.46 -8.50 3.52
N HIS A 58 4.36 -8.14 2.88
CA HIS A 58 3.42 -7.13 3.35
C HIS A 58 2.06 -7.20 2.61
N ALA A 59 1.10 -6.41 3.08
CA ALA A 59 -0.31 -6.55 2.69
C ALA A 59 -0.71 -5.88 1.36
N HIS A 60 0.15 -5.08 0.69
CA HIS A 60 -0.23 -4.46 -0.58
C HIS A 60 -0.70 -5.50 -1.61
N ILE A 61 -1.65 -5.12 -2.44
CA ILE A 61 -2.34 -6.03 -3.38
C ILE A 61 -1.38 -6.60 -4.44
N ASP A 62 -0.37 -5.85 -4.84
CA ASP A 62 0.70 -6.30 -5.74
C ASP A 62 1.70 -7.29 -5.10
N HIS A 63 1.54 -7.61 -3.80
CA HIS A 63 2.23 -8.66 -3.06
C HIS A 63 1.30 -9.75 -2.53
N SER A 64 0.04 -9.44 -2.23
CA SER A 64 -0.92 -10.34 -1.57
C SER A 64 -2.13 -10.71 -2.42
N GLY A 65 -2.46 -9.91 -3.43
CA GLY A 65 -3.77 -9.87 -4.07
C GLY A 65 -4.19 -11.13 -4.83
N ASN A 66 -3.27 -12.03 -5.15
CA ASN A 66 -3.55 -13.30 -5.82
C ASN A 66 -3.63 -14.52 -4.87
N PHE A 67 -3.50 -14.35 -3.55
CA PHE A 67 -3.76 -15.46 -2.62
C PHE A 67 -5.18 -16.03 -2.73
N PRO A 68 -6.26 -15.23 -2.90
CA PRO A 68 -7.58 -15.77 -3.17
C PRO A 68 -7.64 -16.60 -4.46
N LEU A 69 -6.99 -16.15 -5.52
CA LEU A 69 -6.88 -16.91 -6.77
C LEU A 69 -6.09 -18.21 -6.57
N ALA A 70 -5.00 -18.17 -5.80
CA ALA A 70 -4.24 -19.35 -5.44
C ALA A 70 -5.11 -20.34 -4.65
N TYR A 71 -5.91 -19.87 -3.70
CA TYR A 71 -6.89 -20.70 -2.99
C TYR A 71 -7.92 -21.32 -3.93
N ALA A 72 -8.51 -20.55 -4.84
CA ALA A 72 -9.45 -21.05 -5.84
C ALA A 72 -8.83 -22.13 -6.73
N LYS A 73 -7.54 -22.02 -7.03
CA LYS A 73 -6.76 -23.01 -7.82
C LYS A 73 -6.17 -24.16 -6.99
N GLY A 74 -6.53 -24.30 -5.71
CA GLY A 74 -6.22 -25.46 -4.87
C GLY A 74 -5.11 -25.30 -3.85
N PHE A 75 -4.49 -24.12 -3.70
CA PHE A 75 -3.54 -23.86 -2.61
C PHE A 75 -4.24 -24.00 -1.24
N ARG A 76 -3.60 -24.71 -0.32
CA ARG A 76 -4.13 -24.97 1.05
C ARG A 76 -3.04 -24.90 2.11
N GLY A 77 -1.80 -24.59 1.75
CA GLY A 77 -0.72 -24.41 2.71
C GLY A 77 -0.88 -23.15 3.57
N PRO A 78 -0.20 -23.06 4.71
CA PRO A 78 -0.20 -21.83 5.52
C PRO A 78 0.49 -20.68 4.78
N ILE A 79 0.01 -19.45 5.03
CA ILE A 79 0.61 -18.20 4.55
C ILE A 79 1.20 -17.51 5.78
N TYR A 80 2.51 -17.52 5.90
CA TYR A 80 3.22 -16.92 7.02
C TYR A 80 3.47 -15.44 6.77
N ALA A 81 3.04 -14.59 7.70
CA ALA A 81 3.23 -13.14 7.66
C ALA A 81 3.26 -12.56 9.08
N THR A 82 3.66 -11.31 9.24
CA THR A 82 3.54 -10.62 10.52
C THR A 82 2.07 -10.45 10.90
N SER A 83 1.77 -10.34 12.21
CA SER A 83 0.40 -10.20 12.71
C SER A 83 -0.34 -9.01 12.06
N ALA A 84 0.29 -7.84 12.00
CA ALA A 84 -0.30 -6.65 11.38
C ALA A 84 -0.54 -6.84 9.87
N THR A 85 0.35 -7.56 9.16
CA THR A 85 0.13 -7.91 7.75
C THR A 85 -1.06 -8.85 7.59
N CYS A 86 -1.25 -9.83 8.48
CA CYS A 86 -2.41 -10.73 8.45
C CYS A 86 -3.72 -9.95 8.59
N ASP A 87 -3.81 -9.04 9.55
CA ASP A 87 -5.00 -8.23 9.79
C ASP A 87 -5.30 -7.27 8.64
N LEU A 88 -4.25 -6.64 8.07
CA LEU A 88 -4.42 -5.81 6.88
C LEU A 88 -4.88 -6.63 5.67
N CYS A 89 -4.35 -7.83 5.48
CA CYS A 89 -4.79 -8.73 4.41
C CYS A 89 -6.26 -9.15 4.56
N ASP A 90 -6.76 -9.36 5.79
CA ASP A 90 -8.17 -9.68 5.99
C ASP A 90 -9.07 -8.61 5.37
N ILE A 91 -8.81 -7.33 5.65
CA ILE A 91 -9.65 -6.25 5.12
C ILE A 91 -9.38 -5.99 3.62
N MET A 92 -8.13 -6.05 3.18
CA MET A 92 -7.75 -5.71 1.80
C MET A 92 -8.18 -6.78 0.80
N LEU A 93 -8.06 -8.06 1.12
CA LEU A 93 -8.48 -9.14 0.24
C LEU A 93 -10.01 -9.22 0.12
N ARG A 94 -10.75 -8.91 1.19
CA ARG A 94 -12.22 -8.77 1.14
C ARG A 94 -12.63 -7.60 0.24
N ASP A 95 -11.97 -6.44 0.38
CA ASP A 95 -12.26 -5.26 -0.43
C ASP A 95 -11.96 -5.53 -1.92
N SER A 96 -10.83 -6.17 -2.21
CA SER A 96 -10.44 -6.57 -3.56
C SER A 96 -11.46 -7.53 -4.20
N ALA A 97 -11.89 -8.56 -3.46
CA ALA A 97 -12.93 -9.49 -3.95
C ALA A 97 -14.25 -8.75 -4.22
N HIS A 98 -14.66 -7.86 -3.31
CA HIS A 98 -15.86 -7.06 -3.51
C HIS A 98 -15.79 -6.20 -4.77
N ILE A 99 -14.67 -5.51 -4.99
CA ILE A 99 -14.45 -4.68 -6.19
C ILE A 99 -14.54 -5.51 -7.46
N GLN A 100 -13.87 -6.67 -7.53
CA GLN A 100 -13.88 -7.54 -8.70
C GLN A 100 -15.27 -8.10 -9.00
N MET A 101 -15.99 -8.55 -7.97
CA MET A 101 -17.37 -9.05 -8.12
C MET A 101 -18.31 -7.95 -8.59
N PHE A 102 -18.21 -6.74 -8.02
CA PHE A 102 -19.01 -5.59 -8.43
C PHE A 102 -18.71 -5.18 -9.89
N GLU A 103 -17.45 -5.18 -10.29
CA GLU A 103 -17.03 -4.89 -11.66
C GLU A 103 -17.56 -5.95 -12.64
N ALA A 104 -17.50 -7.22 -12.27
CA ALA A 104 -18.05 -8.32 -13.06
C ALA A 104 -19.56 -8.16 -13.26
N GLU A 105 -20.30 -7.86 -12.19
CA GLU A 105 -21.74 -7.60 -12.31
C GLU A 105 -22.04 -6.40 -13.22
N TRP A 106 -21.28 -5.34 -13.12
CA TRP A 106 -21.47 -4.14 -13.92
C TRP A 106 -21.18 -4.40 -15.40
N ARG A 107 -20.07 -5.09 -15.71
CA ARG A 107 -19.71 -5.53 -17.07
C ARG A 107 -20.78 -6.44 -17.64
N ASN A 108 -21.27 -7.40 -16.86
CA ASN A 108 -22.29 -8.36 -17.28
C ASN A 108 -23.64 -7.69 -17.56
N ARG A 109 -24.05 -6.69 -16.74
CA ARG A 109 -25.26 -5.89 -17.04
C ARG A 109 -25.17 -5.14 -18.37
N LYS A 110 -23.99 -4.62 -18.73
CA LYS A 110 -23.76 -3.99 -20.04
C LYS A 110 -23.64 -5.03 -21.16
N GLY A 111 -22.88 -6.08 -20.95
CA GLY A 111 -22.58 -7.13 -21.92
C GLY A 111 -23.82 -7.88 -22.40
N ARG A 112 -24.77 -8.18 -21.49
CA ARG A 112 -26.06 -8.83 -21.83
C ARG A 112 -26.85 -8.10 -22.93
N ARG A 113 -26.76 -6.76 -22.93
CA ARG A 113 -27.43 -5.94 -23.95
C ARG A 113 -26.76 -6.00 -25.33
N ASN A 114 -25.48 -6.39 -25.35
CA ASN A 114 -24.64 -6.44 -26.55
C ASN A 114 -24.32 -7.89 -26.98
N GLY A 115 -24.91 -8.90 -26.32
CA GLY A 115 -24.64 -10.31 -26.62
C GLY A 115 -23.22 -10.77 -26.32
N GLN A 116 -22.52 -10.10 -25.43
CA GLN A 116 -21.16 -10.48 -25.01
C GLN A 116 -21.20 -11.66 -24.03
N PRO A 117 -20.17 -12.54 -24.02
CA PRO A 117 -20.04 -13.62 -23.04
C PRO A 117 -19.96 -13.05 -21.62
N GLU A 118 -20.34 -13.87 -20.64
CA GLU A 118 -20.29 -13.49 -19.23
C GLU A 118 -18.84 -13.30 -18.79
N PHE A 119 -18.56 -12.16 -18.15
CA PHE A 119 -17.29 -11.89 -17.53
C PHE A 119 -17.29 -12.49 -16.12
N VAL A 120 -16.28 -13.30 -15.81
CA VAL A 120 -16.10 -13.95 -14.52
C VAL A 120 -14.99 -13.24 -13.76
N PRO A 121 -15.18 -12.88 -12.47
CA PRO A 121 -14.10 -12.30 -11.67
C PRO A 121 -12.96 -13.31 -11.50
N ALA A 122 -11.74 -12.84 -11.28
CA ALA A 122 -10.59 -13.72 -11.07
C ALA A 122 -10.77 -14.64 -9.85
N TYR A 123 -11.44 -14.14 -8.82
CA TYR A 123 -11.84 -14.90 -7.63
C TYR A 123 -13.08 -14.26 -6.97
N THR A 124 -13.69 -15.01 -6.07
CA THR A 124 -14.90 -14.61 -5.35
C THR A 124 -14.62 -14.22 -3.91
N MET A 125 -15.63 -13.71 -3.20
CA MET A 125 -15.56 -13.47 -1.76
C MET A 125 -15.30 -14.77 -0.97
N GLU A 126 -15.85 -15.92 -1.42
CA GLU A 126 -15.62 -17.21 -0.78
C GLU A 126 -14.14 -17.61 -0.88
N ASP A 127 -13.51 -17.38 -2.03
CA ASP A 127 -12.09 -17.65 -2.24
C ASP A 127 -11.21 -16.74 -1.36
N ALA A 128 -11.58 -15.47 -1.23
CA ALA A 128 -10.87 -14.53 -0.35
C ALA A 128 -10.98 -14.96 1.12
N LEU A 129 -12.18 -15.31 1.58
CA LEU A 129 -12.37 -15.83 2.94
C LEU A 129 -11.62 -17.11 3.21
N GLY A 130 -11.57 -18.02 2.21
CA GLY A 130 -10.79 -19.25 2.31
C GLY A 130 -9.29 -18.99 2.39
N ALA A 131 -8.75 -18.06 1.60
CA ALA A 131 -7.33 -17.67 1.67
C ALA A 131 -6.98 -17.02 3.01
N ILE A 132 -7.84 -16.12 3.52
CA ILE A 132 -7.65 -15.45 4.82
C ILE A 132 -7.50 -16.46 5.97
N GLN A 133 -8.21 -17.57 5.93
CA GLN A 133 -8.09 -18.61 6.96
C GLN A 133 -6.75 -19.38 6.93
N LEU A 134 -5.95 -19.23 5.88
CA LEU A 134 -4.63 -19.87 5.76
C LEU A 134 -3.50 -19.03 6.37
N PHE A 135 -3.75 -17.78 6.76
CA PHE A 135 -2.73 -16.93 7.36
C PHE A 135 -2.26 -17.47 8.71
N ALA A 136 -0.95 -17.48 8.89
CA ALA A 136 -0.26 -17.89 10.12
C ALA A 136 0.65 -16.74 10.58
N GLU A 137 0.32 -16.18 11.74
CA GLU A 137 1.00 -15.01 12.30
C GLU A 137 2.42 -15.33 12.76
N CYS A 138 3.33 -14.44 12.45
CA CYS A 138 4.74 -14.48 12.85
C CYS A 138 5.13 -13.21 13.61
N GLU A 139 5.93 -13.36 14.65
CA GLU A 139 6.51 -12.22 15.37
C GLU A 139 7.77 -11.71 14.65
N TYR A 140 7.97 -10.41 14.66
CA TYR A 140 9.23 -9.81 14.19
C TYR A 140 10.45 -10.36 14.95
N ASN A 141 11.56 -10.49 14.24
CA ASN A 141 12.87 -10.89 14.76
C ASN A 141 12.94 -12.30 15.37
N LYS A 142 11.89 -13.08 15.29
CA LYS A 142 11.85 -14.46 15.80
C LYS A 142 12.14 -15.45 14.66
N ILE A 143 13.11 -16.34 14.89
CA ILE A 143 13.40 -17.43 13.95
C ILE A 143 12.40 -18.55 14.16
N ILE A 144 11.74 -18.97 13.06
CA ILE A 144 10.73 -20.02 13.03
C ILE A 144 11.22 -21.11 12.08
N GLU A 145 11.14 -22.35 12.48
CA GLU A 145 11.35 -23.51 11.62
C GLU A 145 10.03 -23.89 10.93
N LEU A 146 10.00 -23.75 9.62
CA LEU A 146 8.79 -24.03 8.81
C LEU A 146 8.74 -25.51 8.37
N ALA A 147 9.91 -26.08 8.12
CA ALA A 147 10.11 -27.49 7.76
C ALA A 147 11.54 -27.88 8.08
N GLU A 148 11.85 -29.17 8.04
CA GLU A 148 13.22 -29.65 8.20
C GLU A 148 14.16 -28.95 7.18
N GLY A 149 15.17 -28.26 7.68
CA GLY A 149 16.12 -27.51 6.86
C GLY A 149 15.62 -26.17 6.33
N ILE A 150 14.43 -25.68 6.73
CA ILE A 150 13.92 -24.36 6.33
C ILE A 150 13.53 -23.54 7.55
N ARG A 151 14.26 -22.43 7.76
CA ARG A 151 13.98 -21.48 8.83
C ARG A 151 13.75 -20.08 8.26
N VAL A 152 12.88 -19.31 8.88
CA VAL A 152 12.53 -17.95 8.45
C VAL A 152 12.59 -16.97 9.62
N ARG A 153 12.90 -15.71 9.32
CA ARG A 153 12.74 -14.57 10.22
C ARG A 153 12.19 -13.38 9.42
N PHE A 154 11.20 -12.72 9.99
CA PHE A 154 10.66 -11.47 9.47
C PHE A 154 11.32 -10.31 10.22
N VAL A 155 11.85 -9.33 9.51
CA VAL A 155 12.41 -8.10 10.07
C VAL A 155 11.74 -6.90 9.47
N ASP A 156 11.52 -5.85 10.24
CA ASP A 156 10.75 -4.68 9.81
C ASP A 156 11.38 -4.05 8.56
N ALA A 157 10.59 -3.90 7.51
CA ALA A 157 10.98 -3.27 6.26
C ALA A 157 10.69 -1.76 6.21
N GLY A 158 9.97 -1.21 7.20
CA GLY A 158 9.69 0.22 7.34
C GLY A 158 8.82 0.82 6.23
N HIS A 159 8.11 0.00 5.45
CA HIS A 159 7.35 0.44 4.28
C HIS A 159 5.86 0.65 4.59
N LEU A 160 5.28 -0.29 5.28
CA LEU A 160 3.87 -0.31 5.68
C LEU A 160 3.76 -0.93 7.07
N LEU A 161 2.67 -0.67 7.78
CA LEU A 161 2.38 -1.38 9.03
C LEU A 161 2.47 -2.89 8.80
N GLY A 162 3.30 -3.57 9.57
CA GLY A 162 3.50 -5.01 9.44
C GLY A 162 4.47 -5.44 8.32
N SER A 163 4.95 -4.53 7.47
CA SER A 163 5.84 -4.89 6.37
C SER A 163 7.15 -5.53 6.86
N ALA A 164 7.63 -6.52 6.14
CA ALA A 164 8.84 -7.24 6.49
C ALA A 164 9.75 -7.54 5.32
N SER A 165 11.06 -7.42 5.54
CA SER A 165 12.03 -8.19 4.79
C SER A 165 12.11 -9.59 5.36
N ILE A 166 12.29 -10.59 4.51
CA ILE A 166 12.28 -12.01 4.89
C ILE A 166 13.70 -12.56 4.79
N GLU A 167 14.23 -13.05 5.90
CA GLU A 167 15.46 -13.83 5.94
C GLU A 167 15.10 -15.31 5.95
N LEU A 168 15.61 -16.06 5.00
CA LEU A 168 15.30 -17.46 4.77
C LEU A 168 16.60 -18.29 4.79
N TRP A 169 16.75 -19.20 5.74
CA TRP A 169 17.86 -20.16 5.80
C TRP A 169 17.39 -21.51 5.27
N ILE A 170 18.14 -22.05 4.30
CA ILE A 170 17.85 -23.31 3.64
C ILE A 170 19.08 -24.22 3.78
N ALA A 171 18.91 -25.32 4.51
CA ALA A 171 19.91 -26.38 4.66
C ALA A 171 19.58 -27.52 3.73
N GLU A 172 20.44 -27.77 2.73
CA GLU A 172 20.25 -28.80 1.71
C GLU A 172 21.62 -29.33 1.27
N ASP A 173 21.75 -30.64 1.08
CA ASP A 173 22.99 -31.30 0.63
C ASP A 173 24.20 -31.03 1.53
N GLY A 174 24.00 -30.81 2.83
CA GLY A 174 25.03 -30.52 3.80
C GLY A 174 25.55 -29.08 3.81
N GLU A 175 24.94 -28.21 3.04
CA GLU A 175 25.21 -26.77 3.04
C GLU A 175 23.99 -25.96 3.50
N GLU A 176 24.22 -24.92 4.28
CA GLU A 176 23.19 -23.92 4.59
C GLU A 176 23.43 -22.67 3.76
N ARG A 177 22.36 -22.13 3.16
CA ARG A 177 22.38 -20.89 2.37
C ARG A 177 21.32 -19.95 2.90
N LYS A 178 21.67 -18.67 3.00
CA LYS A 178 20.76 -17.61 3.42
C LYS A 178 20.32 -16.78 2.23
N ILE A 179 19.00 -16.71 2.01
CA ILE A 179 18.37 -15.84 1.02
C ILE A 179 17.63 -14.74 1.77
N VAL A 180 17.72 -13.50 1.26
CA VAL A 180 16.95 -12.37 1.76
C VAL A 180 16.03 -11.86 0.65
N PHE A 181 14.75 -11.73 0.96
CA PHE A 181 13.77 -11.00 0.16
C PHE A 181 13.52 -9.66 0.84
N SER A 182 13.79 -8.56 0.16
CA SER A 182 13.61 -7.23 0.75
C SER A 182 12.14 -6.93 1.07
N GLY A 183 11.20 -7.49 0.31
CA GLY A 183 9.90 -6.89 0.15
C GLY A 183 10.05 -5.47 -0.37
N ASP A 184 9.13 -4.60 -0.06
CA ASP A 184 9.27 -3.17 -0.30
C ASP A 184 10.01 -2.51 0.87
N ILE A 185 11.04 -1.76 0.55
CA ILE A 185 11.91 -1.09 1.54
C ILE A 185 11.35 0.30 1.80
N GLY A 186 11.11 0.60 3.07
CA GLY A 186 10.58 1.88 3.49
C GLY A 186 11.56 3.04 3.35
N ASN A 187 11.01 4.22 3.25
CA ASN A 187 11.78 5.45 3.36
C ASN A 187 12.07 5.76 4.83
N LEU A 188 13.19 6.38 5.15
CA LEU A 188 13.54 6.76 6.53
C LEU A 188 12.64 7.86 7.09
N ASP A 189 12.55 7.95 8.41
CA ASP A 189 11.82 8.99 9.15
C ASP A 189 10.38 9.18 8.61
N GLN A 190 9.68 8.10 8.30
CA GLN A 190 8.24 8.15 8.03
C GLN A 190 7.49 8.26 9.36
N PRO A 191 6.42 9.04 9.44
CA PRO A 191 5.66 9.12 10.69
C PRO A 191 4.97 7.78 10.99
N LEU A 192 4.82 7.45 12.25
CA LEU A 192 4.13 6.30 12.83
C LEU A 192 4.90 4.99 12.83
N ILE A 193 5.56 4.63 11.74
CA ILE A 193 6.19 3.30 11.61
C ILE A 193 7.70 3.40 11.73
N LYS A 194 8.32 2.31 12.16
CA LYS A 194 9.77 2.20 12.32
C LYS A 194 10.49 2.32 10.99
N ASP A 195 11.74 2.76 11.05
CA ASP A 195 12.66 2.71 9.91
C ASP A 195 12.98 1.26 9.51
N PRO A 196 13.38 1.02 8.24
CA PRO A 196 13.81 -0.29 7.79
C PRO A 196 14.94 -0.86 8.62
N THR A 197 14.83 -2.12 9.03
CA THR A 197 15.92 -2.88 9.65
C THR A 197 16.93 -3.31 8.60
N TYR A 198 18.22 -3.03 8.84
CA TYR A 198 19.29 -3.43 7.94
C TYR A 198 19.75 -4.85 8.23
N ILE A 199 19.88 -5.66 7.17
CA ILE A 199 20.32 -7.06 7.26
C ILE A 199 21.82 -7.13 6.93
N GLU A 200 22.61 -7.74 7.81
CA GLU A 200 24.07 -7.70 7.74
C GLU A 200 24.70 -8.84 6.92
N SER A 201 23.96 -9.90 6.62
CA SER A 201 24.50 -11.06 5.91
C SER A 201 23.44 -11.76 5.05
N ALA A 202 23.85 -12.18 3.85
CA ALA A 202 23.07 -13.03 2.95
C ALA A 202 23.98 -13.68 1.92
N ASP A 203 23.65 -14.90 1.45
CA ASP A 203 24.27 -15.48 0.26
C ASP A 203 23.63 -14.95 -1.02
N TYR A 204 22.32 -14.80 -1.00
CA TYR A 204 21.50 -14.32 -2.12
C TYR A 204 20.51 -13.27 -1.64
N VAL A 205 20.24 -12.29 -2.47
CA VAL A 205 19.28 -11.22 -2.17
C VAL A 205 18.33 -11.05 -3.36
N VAL A 206 17.05 -10.95 -3.09
CA VAL A 206 16.04 -10.45 -4.02
C VAL A 206 15.60 -9.10 -3.48
N MET A 207 15.81 -8.04 -4.25
CA MET A 207 15.66 -6.65 -3.80
C MET A 207 14.75 -5.87 -4.73
N GLU A 208 13.88 -5.04 -4.16
CA GLU A 208 13.08 -4.07 -4.91
C GLU A 208 13.94 -2.97 -5.56
N SER A 209 13.35 -2.28 -6.53
CA SER A 209 14.00 -1.15 -7.20
C SER A 209 13.04 -0.05 -7.68
N THR A 210 11.90 0.10 -7.05
CA THR A 210 10.80 0.99 -7.48
C THR A 210 11.23 2.43 -7.76
N TYR A 211 12.16 2.98 -7.00
CA TYR A 211 12.76 4.30 -7.22
C TYR A 211 14.28 4.21 -7.37
N GLY A 212 14.77 3.17 -8.03
CA GLY A 212 16.20 2.95 -8.26
C GLY A 212 16.87 4.03 -9.11
N ASP A 213 16.12 4.73 -9.96
CA ASP A 213 16.62 5.75 -10.89
C ASP A 213 16.60 7.19 -10.35
N ARG A 214 16.00 7.43 -9.18
CA ARG A 214 15.74 8.79 -8.70
C ARG A 214 15.87 8.95 -7.18
N SER A 215 16.07 10.20 -6.74
CA SER A 215 15.97 10.63 -5.35
C SER A 215 14.65 11.38 -5.10
N HIS A 216 14.12 11.24 -3.91
CA HIS A 216 12.94 12.01 -3.46
C HIS A 216 13.27 13.47 -3.15
N GLY A 217 14.55 13.84 -3.07
CA GLY A 217 15.01 15.16 -2.68
C GLY A 217 14.87 15.41 -1.17
N GLU A 218 14.98 16.67 -0.77
CA GLU A 218 14.79 17.06 0.62
C GLU A 218 13.33 16.90 1.04
N LYS A 219 13.11 16.32 2.23
CA LYS A 219 11.76 16.20 2.79
C LYS A 219 11.22 17.59 3.15
N PRO A 220 10.07 17.98 2.61
CA PRO A 220 9.45 19.23 3.03
C PRO A 220 8.95 19.15 4.48
N GLN A 221 8.78 20.29 5.10
CA GLN A 221 8.11 20.39 6.40
C GLN A 221 6.59 20.17 6.20
N TYR A 222 6.16 18.91 6.14
CA TYR A 222 4.79 18.53 5.76
C TYR A 222 3.71 19.22 6.58
N VAL A 223 3.91 19.35 7.89
CA VAL A 223 2.98 20.05 8.79
C VAL A 223 2.83 21.52 8.39
N GLU A 224 3.94 22.19 8.08
CA GLU A 224 3.92 23.60 7.67
C GLU A 224 3.25 23.78 6.31
N GLU A 225 3.63 22.96 5.32
CA GLU A 225 3.06 23.03 3.96
C GLU A 225 1.57 22.73 3.98
N LEU A 226 1.16 21.68 4.71
CA LEU A 226 -0.25 21.35 4.87
C LEU A 226 -1.02 22.46 5.57
N THR A 227 -0.43 23.09 6.61
CA THR A 227 -1.02 24.23 7.30
C THR A 227 -1.23 25.42 6.37
N LYS A 228 -0.27 25.71 5.48
CA LYS A 228 -0.40 26.79 4.46
C LYS A 228 -1.55 26.51 3.50
N VAL A 229 -1.65 25.25 3.01
CA VAL A 229 -2.73 24.85 2.11
C VAL A 229 -4.09 24.97 2.79
N LEU A 230 -4.23 24.45 4.01
CA LEU A 230 -5.47 24.53 4.79
C LEU A 230 -5.88 25.99 5.03
N ARG A 231 -4.96 26.82 5.53
CA ARG A 231 -5.23 28.24 5.79
C ARG A 231 -5.72 28.97 4.55
N LYS A 232 -5.01 28.81 3.43
CA LYS A 232 -5.35 29.42 2.15
C LYS A 232 -6.73 28.98 1.66
N THR A 233 -7.03 27.71 1.73
CA THR A 233 -8.29 27.15 1.22
C THR A 233 -9.47 27.52 2.12
N PHE A 234 -9.33 27.40 3.42
CA PHE A 234 -10.39 27.74 4.37
C PHE A 234 -10.72 29.23 4.37
N SER A 235 -9.72 30.10 4.18
CA SER A 235 -9.95 31.55 4.02
C SER A 235 -10.79 31.89 2.80
N ARG A 236 -10.86 31.03 1.80
CA ARG A 236 -11.73 31.16 0.62
C ARG A 236 -13.12 30.50 0.83
N GLY A 237 -13.33 29.80 1.94
CA GLY A 237 -14.54 29.01 2.21
C GLY A 237 -14.61 27.67 1.48
N GLY A 238 -13.48 27.16 1.01
CA GLY A 238 -13.38 25.90 0.26
C GLY A 238 -12.99 24.69 1.11
N ASN A 239 -13.12 23.50 0.51
CA ASN A 239 -12.68 22.23 1.08
C ASN A 239 -11.27 21.86 0.59
N VAL A 240 -10.51 21.15 1.42
CA VAL A 240 -9.30 20.46 0.99
C VAL A 240 -9.64 18.99 0.81
N VAL A 241 -9.61 18.52 -0.43
CA VAL A 241 -9.86 17.13 -0.78
C VAL A 241 -8.54 16.44 -1.05
N ILE A 242 -8.27 15.35 -0.33
CA ILE A 242 -7.00 14.62 -0.37
C ILE A 242 -7.26 13.19 -0.86
N PRO A 243 -7.03 12.90 -2.15
CA PRO A 243 -6.98 11.53 -2.64
C PRO A 243 -5.83 10.79 -1.95
N SER A 244 -6.12 9.67 -1.30
CA SER A 244 -5.10 8.90 -0.58
C SER A 244 -5.38 7.40 -0.63
N PHE A 245 -4.31 6.59 -0.55
CA PHE A 245 -4.47 5.17 -0.33
C PHE A 245 -5.09 4.92 1.04
N ALA A 246 -5.95 3.91 1.11
CA ALA A 246 -6.68 3.59 2.34
C ALA A 246 -5.77 3.14 3.48
N VAL A 247 -4.67 2.47 3.13
CA VAL A 247 -3.68 1.94 4.07
C VAL A 247 -2.36 2.70 3.91
N GLY A 248 -1.74 3.09 5.00
CA GLY A 248 -0.49 3.83 5.10
C GLY A 248 -0.70 5.35 4.93
N ARG A 249 -0.91 5.82 3.70
CA ARG A 249 -0.98 7.26 3.39
C ARG A 249 -2.09 8.00 4.12
N THR A 250 -3.26 7.41 4.29
CA THR A 250 -4.34 8.02 5.07
C THR A 250 -3.92 8.22 6.52
N GLN A 251 -3.28 7.24 7.15
CA GLN A 251 -2.85 7.31 8.54
C GLN A 251 -1.72 8.33 8.75
N GLU A 252 -0.77 8.44 7.81
CA GLU A 252 0.25 9.51 7.83
C GLU A 252 -0.39 10.90 7.75
N MET A 253 -1.38 11.09 6.89
CA MET A 253 -2.09 12.36 6.81
C MET A 253 -2.84 12.68 8.11
N LEU A 254 -3.44 11.68 8.75
CA LEU A 254 -4.07 11.85 10.07
C LEU A 254 -3.04 12.27 11.13
N TYR A 255 -1.84 11.69 11.12
CA TYR A 255 -0.75 12.10 12.01
C TYR A 255 -0.41 13.60 11.86
N PHE A 256 -0.22 14.08 10.63
CA PHE A 256 0.08 15.49 10.38
C PHE A 256 -1.08 16.40 10.74
N LEU A 257 -2.32 16.02 10.44
CA LEU A 257 -3.52 16.80 10.78
C LEU A 257 -3.76 16.87 12.28
N ARG A 258 -3.49 15.77 13.03
CA ARG A 258 -3.49 15.79 14.49
C ARG A 258 -2.52 16.85 15.01
N LYS A 259 -1.25 16.83 14.53
CA LYS A 259 -0.22 17.79 14.95
C LYS A 259 -0.64 19.25 14.69
N ILE A 260 -1.23 19.54 13.53
CA ILE A 260 -1.79 20.85 13.21
C ILE A 260 -2.85 21.29 14.23
N LYS A 261 -3.70 20.37 14.65
CA LYS A 261 -4.78 20.65 15.61
C LYS A 261 -4.28 20.81 17.04
N GLU A 262 -3.42 19.92 17.50
CA GLU A 262 -2.89 19.94 18.87
C GLU A 262 -1.98 21.14 19.11
N ASP A 263 -1.12 21.47 18.14
CA ASP A 263 -0.23 22.64 18.20
C ASP A 263 -0.96 23.96 17.86
N ASN A 264 -2.29 23.88 17.61
CA ASN A 264 -3.14 25.04 17.26
C ASN A 264 -2.56 25.91 16.13
N LEU A 265 -2.06 25.28 15.07
CA LEU A 265 -1.41 25.99 13.96
C LEU A 265 -2.39 26.73 13.03
N LEU A 266 -3.69 26.51 13.21
CA LEU A 266 -4.80 27.20 12.52
C LEU A 266 -5.78 27.84 13.52
N PRO A 267 -5.34 28.80 14.34
CA PRO A 267 -6.19 29.40 15.35
C PRO A 267 -7.40 30.15 14.77
N GLU A 268 -7.34 30.54 13.48
CA GLU A 268 -8.44 31.18 12.75
C GLU A 268 -9.58 30.21 12.43
N PHE A 269 -9.30 28.89 12.42
CA PHE A 269 -10.24 27.81 12.10
C PHE A 269 -10.25 26.70 13.16
N PRO A 270 -10.46 27.00 14.44
CA PRO A 270 -10.22 26.02 15.53
C PRO A 270 -11.15 24.81 15.45
N GLY A 271 -12.30 24.96 14.81
CA GLY A 271 -13.34 23.94 14.72
C GLY A 271 -13.38 23.17 13.41
N PHE A 272 -12.37 23.26 12.53
CA PHE A 272 -12.42 22.52 11.28
C PHE A 272 -12.47 21.00 11.49
N GLU A 273 -13.22 20.31 10.66
CA GLU A 273 -13.37 18.86 10.72
C GLU A 273 -12.56 18.17 9.64
N VAL A 274 -12.13 16.95 9.93
CA VAL A 274 -11.42 16.08 9.02
C VAL A 274 -12.25 14.81 8.84
N PHE A 275 -12.62 14.52 7.61
CA PHE A 275 -13.40 13.34 7.25
C PHE A 275 -12.51 12.29 6.61
N VAL A 276 -12.56 11.06 7.12
CA VAL A 276 -12.06 9.87 6.43
C VAL A 276 -13.26 9.17 5.81
N ASP A 277 -13.43 9.37 4.50
CA ASP A 277 -14.56 8.80 3.75
C ASP A 277 -14.12 7.63 2.86
N SER A 278 -13.77 6.54 3.52
CA SER A 278 -13.42 5.24 2.94
C SER A 278 -13.59 4.15 4.00
N PRO A 279 -14.52 3.20 3.82
CA PRO A 279 -14.69 2.10 4.78
C PRO A 279 -13.39 1.33 5.03
N LEU A 280 -12.63 1.04 3.97
CA LEU A 280 -11.34 0.36 4.08
C LEU A 280 -10.33 1.18 4.91
N ALA A 281 -10.25 2.50 4.68
CA ALA A 281 -9.35 3.36 5.45
C ALA A 281 -9.74 3.45 6.94
N VAL A 282 -11.04 3.41 7.24
CA VAL A 282 -11.53 3.36 8.62
C VAL A 282 -11.11 2.07 9.31
N GLN A 283 -11.26 0.91 8.64
CA GLN A 283 -10.83 -0.39 9.17
C GLN A 283 -9.30 -0.43 9.35
N ALA A 284 -8.54 0.01 8.35
CA ALA A 284 -7.08 0.10 8.44
C ALA A 284 -6.62 0.99 9.61
N THR A 285 -7.30 2.12 9.84
CA THR A 285 -6.99 3.00 10.97
C THR A 285 -7.23 2.30 12.33
N SER A 286 -8.18 1.37 12.41
CA SER A 286 -8.35 0.54 13.63
C SER A 286 -7.18 -0.42 13.82
N ILE A 287 -6.76 -1.11 12.76
CA ILE A 287 -5.61 -2.04 12.78
C ILE A 287 -4.33 -1.31 13.20
N PHE A 288 -4.08 -0.11 12.66
CA PHE A 288 -2.94 0.73 13.09
C PHE A 288 -2.95 0.99 14.61
N LYS A 289 -4.12 1.16 15.22
CA LYS A 289 -4.24 1.37 16.68
C LYS A 289 -4.02 0.10 17.50
N GLU A 290 -4.18 -1.07 16.90
CA GLU A 290 -4.01 -2.36 17.59
C GLU A 290 -2.55 -2.80 17.60
N HIS A 291 -1.79 -2.51 16.52
CA HIS A 291 -0.41 -2.96 16.32
C HIS A 291 0.67 -1.93 16.68
N TYR A 292 0.37 -0.93 17.51
CA TYR A 292 1.30 0.13 17.86
C TYR A 292 2.57 -0.36 18.55
N THR A 293 2.48 -1.36 19.42
CA THR A 293 3.63 -1.85 20.21
C THR A 293 4.74 -2.44 19.34
N GLU A 294 4.38 -3.11 18.27
CA GLU A 294 5.34 -3.80 17.42
C GLU A 294 5.79 -2.96 16.21
N CYS A 295 4.92 -2.06 15.72
CA CYS A 295 5.15 -1.37 14.46
C CYS A 295 5.50 0.12 14.60
N TYR A 296 5.08 0.81 15.70
CA TYR A 296 5.27 2.25 15.79
C TYR A 296 6.71 2.63 16.15
N ASP A 297 7.13 3.79 15.61
CA ASP A 297 8.39 4.44 15.91
C ASP A 297 8.43 5.03 17.33
N GLU A 298 9.59 5.53 17.74
CA GLU A 298 9.79 6.10 19.08
C GLU A 298 8.92 7.35 19.29
N GLU A 299 8.76 8.23 18.29
CA GLU A 299 7.95 9.46 18.40
C GLU A 299 6.47 9.12 18.63
N ALA A 300 5.92 8.17 17.87
CA ALA A 300 4.55 7.73 18.03
C ALA A 300 4.32 7.00 19.37
N MET A 301 5.30 6.21 19.84
CA MET A 301 5.23 5.55 21.14
C MET A 301 5.27 6.56 22.29
N GLU A 302 6.12 7.58 22.23
CA GLU A 302 6.10 8.67 23.23
C GLU A 302 4.76 9.39 23.33
N LEU A 303 4.06 9.57 22.20
CA LEU A 303 2.71 10.15 22.20
C LEU A 303 1.73 9.25 22.97
N ILE A 304 1.77 7.94 22.71
CA ILE A 304 0.92 6.97 23.39
C ILE A 304 1.19 6.95 24.89
N GLU A 305 2.44 6.99 25.32
CA GLU A 305 2.83 7.06 26.75
C GLU A 305 2.30 8.32 27.42
N LYS A 306 2.18 9.42 26.69
CA LYS A 306 1.56 10.68 27.14
C LYS A 306 0.00 10.64 27.10
N GLY A 307 -0.59 9.52 26.70
CA GLY A 307 -2.03 9.35 26.53
C GLY A 307 -2.62 10.01 25.28
N ILE A 308 -1.76 10.34 24.30
CA ILE A 308 -2.14 10.97 23.03
C ILE A 308 -2.18 9.89 21.96
N ASN A 309 -3.31 9.76 21.26
CA ASN A 309 -3.39 8.86 20.12
C ASN A 309 -2.79 9.55 18.87
N PRO A 310 -1.78 8.94 18.19
CA PRO A 310 -1.07 9.58 17.08
C PRO A 310 -1.93 9.93 15.86
N ILE A 311 -3.05 9.22 15.65
CA ILE A 311 -3.89 9.33 14.45
C ILE A 311 -5.37 9.62 14.76
N THR A 312 -5.69 9.94 16.03
CA THR A 312 -7.06 10.30 16.44
C THR A 312 -7.04 11.60 17.21
N PHE A 313 -7.92 12.52 16.87
CA PHE A 313 -7.99 13.85 17.46
C PHE A 313 -9.40 14.41 17.43
N HIS A 314 -9.65 15.48 18.18
CA HIS A 314 -10.96 16.13 18.18
C HIS A 314 -11.29 16.73 16.80
N GLY A 315 -12.48 16.43 16.26
CA GLY A 315 -12.93 16.87 14.94
C GLY A 315 -12.61 15.88 13.82
N LEU A 316 -12.00 14.72 14.12
CA LEU A 316 -11.93 13.60 13.17
C LEU A 316 -13.30 12.92 13.08
N ARG A 317 -13.77 12.71 11.84
CA ARG A 317 -15.02 12.03 11.50
C ARG A 317 -14.73 10.86 10.59
N LEU A 318 -15.19 9.68 10.96
CA LEU A 318 -15.07 8.46 10.15
C LEU A 318 -16.42 8.19 9.50
N SER A 319 -16.44 8.09 8.17
CA SER A 319 -17.65 7.87 7.36
C SER A 319 -17.62 6.45 6.78
N ILE A 320 -18.64 5.66 7.11
CA ILE A 320 -18.76 4.26 6.69
C ILE A 320 -19.90 4.12 5.69
N THR A 321 -21.05 4.73 5.97
CA THR A 321 -22.27 4.59 5.14
C THR A 321 -22.27 5.53 3.94
N SER A 322 -23.06 5.18 2.93
CA SER A 322 -23.26 6.04 1.75
C SER A 322 -23.98 7.35 2.09
N ASP A 323 -24.84 7.35 3.11
CA ASP A 323 -25.57 8.55 3.50
C ASP A 323 -24.66 9.54 4.25
N GLU A 324 -23.77 9.04 5.11
CA GLU A 324 -22.70 9.85 5.71
C GLU A 324 -21.79 10.47 4.64
N SER A 325 -21.35 9.68 3.66
CA SER A 325 -20.54 10.15 2.55
C SER A 325 -21.24 11.26 1.73
N ARG A 326 -22.53 11.10 1.45
CA ARG A 326 -23.31 12.14 0.76
C ARG A 326 -23.39 13.42 1.59
N ALA A 327 -23.66 13.31 2.89
CA ALA A 327 -23.79 14.45 3.78
C ALA A 327 -22.56 15.36 3.77
N ILE A 328 -21.35 14.79 3.64
CA ILE A 328 -20.10 15.54 3.55
C ILE A 328 -20.12 16.56 2.40
N ASN A 329 -20.67 16.18 1.24
CA ASN A 329 -20.71 17.02 0.05
C ASN A 329 -21.78 18.13 0.08
N PHE A 330 -22.77 18.01 0.98
CA PHE A 330 -23.85 19.00 1.14
C PHE A 330 -23.64 19.91 2.35
N ASP A 331 -22.59 19.73 3.13
CA ASP A 331 -22.21 20.64 4.20
C ASP A 331 -21.24 21.70 3.67
N ASP A 332 -21.64 22.97 3.73
CA ASP A 332 -20.89 24.10 3.17
C ASP A 332 -19.70 24.57 4.03
N LYS A 333 -19.54 24.04 5.23
CA LYS A 333 -18.41 24.39 6.10
C LYS A 333 -17.09 23.89 5.51
N PRO A 334 -16.04 24.73 5.49
CA PRO A 334 -14.70 24.30 5.10
C PRO A 334 -14.21 23.09 5.94
N LYS A 335 -13.73 22.07 5.26
CA LYS A 335 -13.28 20.82 5.87
C LYS A 335 -12.17 20.14 5.08
N VAL A 336 -11.52 19.18 5.70
CA VAL A 336 -10.60 18.24 5.03
C VAL A 336 -11.35 16.95 4.73
N ILE A 337 -11.19 16.42 3.53
CA ILE A 337 -11.77 15.15 3.09
C ILE A 337 -10.65 14.23 2.61
N LEU A 338 -10.36 13.18 3.37
CA LEU A 338 -9.48 12.09 2.99
C LEU A 338 -10.33 10.95 2.41
N SER A 339 -10.06 10.54 1.17
CA SER A 339 -10.86 9.48 0.54
C SER A 339 -10.03 8.66 -0.45
N ALA A 340 -10.28 7.35 -0.49
CA ALA A 340 -9.70 6.45 -1.47
C ALA A 340 -10.52 6.46 -2.79
N SER A 341 -9.90 6.21 -3.96
CA SER A 341 -8.52 5.78 -4.18
C SER A 341 -7.55 6.97 -4.35
N GLY A 342 -6.26 6.71 -4.10
CA GLY A 342 -5.21 7.71 -4.26
C GLY A 342 -4.99 8.17 -5.70
N MET A 343 -5.33 7.34 -6.71
CA MET A 343 -5.22 7.64 -8.15
C MET A 343 -6.49 8.25 -8.74
N CYS A 344 -7.56 8.41 -7.97
CA CYS A 344 -8.85 8.98 -8.35
C CYS A 344 -9.67 8.15 -9.37
N ASP A 345 -9.31 6.92 -9.69
CA ASP A 345 -9.99 6.12 -10.71
C ASP A 345 -11.22 5.38 -10.18
N ALA A 346 -11.26 5.10 -8.91
CA ALA A 346 -12.34 4.38 -8.24
C ALA A 346 -12.67 4.99 -6.86
N GLY A 347 -13.72 4.49 -6.23
CA GLY A 347 -14.07 4.83 -4.86
C GLY A 347 -14.83 6.15 -4.68
N ARG A 348 -15.04 6.49 -3.42
CA ARG A 348 -15.81 7.66 -3.00
C ARG A 348 -15.15 8.99 -3.36
N ILE A 349 -13.83 9.00 -3.52
CA ILE A 349 -13.07 10.18 -3.96
C ILE A 349 -13.67 10.79 -5.24
N LYS A 350 -14.16 9.97 -6.18
CA LYS A 350 -14.77 10.49 -7.42
C LYS A 350 -16.00 11.35 -7.16
N HIS A 351 -16.79 11.02 -6.13
CA HIS A 351 -17.93 11.85 -5.73
C HIS A 351 -17.45 13.18 -5.15
N HIS A 352 -16.44 13.15 -4.29
CA HIS A 352 -15.86 14.38 -3.73
C HIS A 352 -15.23 15.25 -4.80
N LEU A 353 -14.51 14.67 -5.75
CA LEU A 353 -13.96 15.40 -6.90
C LEU A 353 -15.07 16.04 -7.74
N LYS A 354 -16.15 15.31 -8.05
CA LYS A 354 -17.31 15.84 -8.77
C LYS A 354 -17.89 17.08 -8.09
N HIS A 355 -17.96 17.10 -6.76
CA HIS A 355 -18.53 18.21 -5.98
C HIS A 355 -17.55 19.36 -5.73
N ASN A 356 -16.25 19.15 -5.85
CA ASN A 356 -15.23 20.15 -5.48
C ASN A 356 -14.41 20.69 -6.66
N LEU A 357 -14.21 19.96 -7.76
CA LEU A 357 -13.36 20.39 -8.88
C LEU A 357 -13.82 21.69 -9.55
N TRP A 358 -15.10 21.91 -9.69
CA TRP A 358 -15.67 23.12 -10.30
C TRP A 358 -15.65 24.34 -9.37
N ARG A 359 -15.39 24.13 -8.07
CA ARG A 359 -15.40 25.18 -7.04
C ARG A 359 -14.00 25.82 -6.91
N LYS A 360 -13.87 27.08 -7.34
CA LYS A 360 -12.58 27.83 -7.25
C LYS A 360 -12.09 28.04 -5.82
N GLU A 361 -12.96 27.90 -4.82
CA GLU A 361 -12.63 27.99 -3.39
C GLU A 361 -11.91 26.74 -2.90
N SER A 362 -12.18 25.56 -3.51
CA SER A 362 -11.65 24.28 -3.06
C SER A 362 -10.23 24.04 -3.55
N THR A 363 -9.54 23.15 -2.86
CA THR A 363 -8.21 22.64 -3.24
C THR A 363 -8.24 21.11 -3.29
N ILE A 364 -7.69 20.52 -4.37
CA ILE A 364 -7.38 19.10 -4.42
C ILE A 364 -5.88 18.95 -4.13
N LEU A 365 -5.56 18.23 -3.07
CA LEU A 365 -4.19 18.07 -2.58
C LEU A 365 -3.72 16.64 -2.83
N PHE A 366 -2.84 16.45 -3.79
CA PHE A 366 -2.20 15.17 -4.06
C PHE A 366 -1.00 14.95 -3.14
N VAL A 367 -1.01 13.81 -2.45
CA VAL A 367 -0.01 13.41 -1.45
C VAL A 367 0.73 12.11 -1.85
N GLY A 368 0.79 11.81 -3.13
CA GLY A 368 1.46 10.63 -3.66
C GLY A 368 1.66 10.71 -5.17
N TYR A 369 2.35 9.71 -5.68
CA TYR A 369 2.55 9.54 -7.12
C TYR A 369 1.20 9.31 -7.83
N GLN A 370 1.12 9.79 -9.07
CA GLN A 370 -0.06 9.60 -9.92
C GLN A 370 0.38 8.86 -11.19
N ALA A 371 -0.12 7.64 -11.35
CA ALA A 371 0.25 6.79 -12.48
C ALA A 371 -0.30 7.34 -13.81
N VAL A 372 0.44 7.12 -14.88
CA VAL A 372 0.03 7.51 -16.25
C VAL A 372 -1.31 6.85 -16.59
N GLY A 373 -2.20 7.62 -17.21
CA GLY A 373 -3.54 7.15 -17.60
C GLY A 373 -4.62 7.31 -16.54
N THR A 374 -4.28 7.71 -15.31
CA THR A 374 -5.24 7.91 -14.22
C THR A 374 -5.88 9.31 -14.23
N LEU A 375 -7.05 9.45 -13.63
CA LEU A 375 -7.70 10.75 -13.44
C LEU A 375 -6.83 11.68 -12.58
N GLY A 376 -6.21 11.15 -11.54
CA GLY A 376 -5.30 11.94 -10.70
C GLY A 376 -4.12 12.49 -11.48
N ARG A 377 -3.54 11.71 -12.40
CA ARG A 377 -2.47 12.16 -13.29
C ARG A 377 -2.93 13.29 -14.22
N ALA A 378 -4.08 13.14 -14.84
CA ALA A 378 -4.65 14.19 -15.70
C ALA A 378 -4.84 15.52 -14.95
N LEU A 379 -5.33 15.47 -13.70
CA LEU A 379 -5.50 16.66 -12.86
C LEU A 379 -4.15 17.32 -12.51
N VAL A 380 -3.15 16.53 -12.12
CA VAL A 380 -1.80 17.03 -11.80
C VAL A 380 -1.10 17.63 -13.03
N GLU A 381 -1.38 17.12 -14.24
CA GLU A 381 -0.86 17.67 -15.51
C GLU A 381 -1.63 18.89 -16.00
N GLY A 382 -2.67 19.32 -15.28
CA GLY A 382 -3.38 20.57 -15.57
C GLY A 382 -4.56 20.43 -16.52
N ALA A 383 -5.24 19.27 -16.56
CA ALA A 383 -6.47 19.10 -17.28
C ALA A 383 -7.50 20.17 -16.89
N GLN A 384 -8.06 20.87 -17.89
CA GLN A 384 -9.05 21.92 -17.67
C GLN A 384 -10.46 21.36 -17.53
N ASP A 385 -10.72 20.21 -18.15
CA ASP A 385 -11.99 19.51 -18.12
C ASP A 385 -11.72 18.02 -17.92
N VAL A 386 -12.50 17.38 -17.06
CA VAL A 386 -12.40 15.93 -16.78
C VAL A 386 -13.79 15.31 -16.78
N ARG A 387 -13.87 14.02 -17.12
CA ARG A 387 -15.13 13.30 -17.16
C ARG A 387 -15.29 12.36 -15.96
N ILE A 388 -16.27 12.64 -15.10
CA ILE A 388 -16.57 11.84 -13.91
C ILE A 388 -18.03 11.37 -13.95
N PHE A 389 -18.25 10.06 -13.86
CA PHE A 389 -19.57 9.42 -13.97
C PHE A 389 -20.38 9.82 -15.24
N GLY A 390 -19.66 10.10 -16.33
CA GLY A 390 -20.25 10.49 -17.61
C GLY A 390 -20.58 11.97 -17.75
N GLU A 391 -20.33 12.78 -16.72
CA GLU A 391 -20.50 14.24 -16.75
C GLU A 391 -19.13 14.92 -16.96
N ASP A 392 -19.10 15.94 -17.80
CA ASP A 392 -17.92 16.78 -18.01
C ASP A 392 -17.88 17.86 -16.92
N ILE A 393 -16.74 17.98 -16.23
CA ILE A 393 -16.55 18.86 -15.10
C ILE A 393 -15.36 19.76 -15.39
N HIS A 394 -15.60 21.07 -15.37
CA HIS A 394 -14.54 22.07 -15.50
C HIS A 394 -13.72 22.18 -14.21
N VAL A 395 -12.39 22.19 -14.32
CA VAL A 395 -11.46 22.23 -13.19
C VAL A 395 -11.16 23.68 -12.83
N ASN A 396 -11.85 24.19 -11.83
CA ASN A 396 -11.63 25.51 -11.24
C ASN A 396 -10.91 25.46 -9.89
N ALA A 397 -10.96 24.28 -9.21
CA ALA A 397 -10.28 24.08 -7.95
C ALA A 397 -8.76 24.19 -8.12
N GLU A 398 -8.09 24.66 -7.07
CA GLU A 398 -6.64 24.66 -7.04
C GLU A 398 -6.11 23.23 -6.93
N ILE A 399 -5.20 22.83 -7.81
CA ILE A 399 -4.54 21.53 -7.78
C ILE A 399 -3.17 21.71 -7.18
N ILE A 400 -2.90 21.09 -6.04
CA ILE A 400 -1.61 21.13 -5.35
C ILE A 400 -1.06 19.72 -5.23
N ARG A 401 0.24 19.56 -5.43
CA ARG A 401 0.98 18.34 -5.16
C ARG A 401 1.98 18.60 -4.02
N LEU A 402 1.89 17.81 -2.96
CA LEU A 402 2.92 17.77 -1.92
C LEU A 402 4.03 16.82 -2.37
N PRO A 403 5.26 17.31 -2.55
CA PRO A 403 6.36 16.46 -3.01
C PRO A 403 6.90 15.57 -1.88
N GLY A 404 7.61 14.52 -2.26
CA GLY A 404 8.49 13.77 -1.35
C GLY A 404 7.82 12.75 -0.43
N ILE A 405 6.49 12.62 -0.43
CA ILE A 405 5.83 11.58 0.35
C ILE A 405 5.80 10.28 -0.48
N SER A 406 6.73 9.38 -0.21
CA SER A 406 6.76 8.03 -0.78
C SER A 406 6.94 7.00 0.33
N GLY A 407 6.22 5.88 0.24
CA GLY A 407 6.41 4.73 1.11
C GLY A 407 7.72 4.00 0.84
N HIS A 408 8.19 4.00 -0.41
CA HIS A 408 9.42 3.31 -0.81
C HIS A 408 10.67 4.16 -0.60
N ALA A 409 11.78 3.49 -0.32
CA ALA A 409 13.10 4.07 -0.37
C ALA A 409 13.43 4.60 -1.78
N ASP A 410 14.14 5.71 -1.85
CA ASP A 410 14.73 6.20 -3.09
C ASP A 410 16.06 5.50 -3.40
N ASN A 411 16.73 5.89 -4.49
CA ASN A 411 18.03 5.33 -4.87
C ASN A 411 19.04 5.32 -3.70
N GLN A 412 19.11 6.41 -2.93
CA GLN A 412 20.04 6.49 -1.80
C GLN A 412 19.65 5.54 -0.67
N GLY A 413 18.35 5.42 -0.38
CA GLY A 413 17.83 4.48 0.62
C GLY A 413 18.08 3.02 0.20
N LEU A 414 17.78 2.68 -1.05
CA LEU A 414 18.04 1.35 -1.63
C LEU A 414 19.53 0.99 -1.56
N MET A 415 20.42 1.90 -1.97
CA MET A 415 21.86 1.70 -1.90
C MET A 415 22.37 1.61 -0.46
N ARG A 416 21.79 2.35 0.48
CA ARG A 416 22.12 2.24 1.91
C ARG A 416 21.74 0.87 2.45
N TRP A 417 20.54 0.38 2.11
CA TRP A 417 20.08 -0.95 2.51
C TRP A 417 20.98 -2.04 1.93
N ALA A 418 21.30 -1.98 0.63
CA ALA A 418 22.19 -2.93 -0.03
C ALA A 418 23.64 -2.90 0.51
N SER A 419 24.08 -1.74 0.99
CA SER A 419 25.44 -1.56 1.55
C SER A 419 25.59 -2.04 2.99
N ALA A 420 24.50 -2.43 3.64
CA ALA A 420 24.52 -2.92 5.03
C ALA A 420 25.08 -4.35 5.15
N PHE A 421 25.12 -5.11 4.07
CA PHE A 421 25.73 -6.44 4.08
C PHE A 421 27.23 -6.33 4.32
N LYS A 422 27.73 -6.90 5.44
CA LYS A 422 29.16 -6.91 5.83
C LYS A 422 30.02 -7.66 4.82
N GLU A 423 29.48 -8.74 4.26
CA GLU A 423 30.10 -9.50 3.18
C GLU A 423 29.21 -9.40 1.94
N LYS A 424 29.83 -9.27 0.77
CA LYS A 424 29.07 -9.18 -0.50
C LYS A 424 28.28 -10.47 -0.72
N PRO A 425 26.96 -10.38 -0.94
CA PRO A 425 26.17 -11.51 -1.38
C PRO A 425 26.75 -12.12 -2.68
N LYS A 426 26.63 -13.45 -2.82
CA LYS A 426 27.05 -14.13 -4.05
C LYS A 426 26.31 -13.61 -5.28
N ARG A 427 25.02 -13.25 -5.09
CA ARG A 427 24.20 -12.59 -6.12
C ARG A 427 23.14 -11.71 -5.48
N VAL A 428 22.85 -10.60 -6.15
CA VAL A 428 21.69 -9.75 -5.92
C VAL A 428 20.81 -9.80 -7.16
N PHE A 429 19.56 -10.13 -7.00
CA PHE A 429 18.53 -10.11 -8.03
C PHE A 429 17.69 -8.86 -7.79
N VAL A 430 17.61 -7.99 -8.79
CA VAL A 430 16.85 -6.75 -8.73
C VAL A 430 15.50 -6.99 -9.41
N ALA A 431 14.43 -6.79 -8.65
CA ALA A 431 13.04 -7.01 -9.07
C ALA A 431 12.19 -5.80 -8.64
N HIS A 432 10.88 -5.85 -8.86
CA HIS A 432 9.93 -4.84 -8.42
C HIS A 432 10.37 -3.42 -8.81
N GLY A 433 10.46 -3.17 -10.12
CA GLY A 433 10.85 -1.89 -10.70
C GLY A 433 10.93 -1.97 -12.21
N ASP A 434 10.73 -0.84 -12.86
CA ASP A 434 10.85 -0.67 -14.30
C ASP A 434 12.29 -0.89 -14.78
N ASP A 435 12.47 -1.12 -16.06
CA ASP A 435 13.79 -1.33 -16.65
C ASP A 435 14.78 -0.19 -16.42
N GLN A 436 14.30 1.04 -16.26
CA GLN A 436 15.14 2.20 -15.95
C GLN A 436 15.56 2.20 -14.49
N ASP A 437 14.63 1.92 -13.58
CA ASP A 437 14.85 1.85 -12.14
C ASP A 437 15.89 0.77 -11.81
N ARG A 438 15.72 -0.45 -12.34
CA ARG A 438 16.65 -1.58 -12.16
C ARG A 438 18.09 -1.28 -12.57
N LYS A 439 18.29 -0.65 -13.72
CA LYS A 439 19.62 -0.34 -14.26
C LYS A 439 20.42 0.61 -13.38
N SER A 440 19.75 1.35 -12.50
CA SER A 440 20.37 2.35 -11.64
C SER A 440 20.81 1.80 -10.28
N VAL A 441 20.36 0.59 -9.92
CA VAL A 441 20.69 -0.09 -8.65
C VAL A 441 21.78 -1.16 -8.80
N VAL A 442 22.05 -1.61 -10.02
CA VAL A 442 23.05 -2.66 -10.33
C VAL A 442 24.48 -2.11 -10.41
#